data_1c02a10739a9cee5188030106907dc02
#
_entry.id   1c02a10739a9cee5188030106907dc02
#
_cell.length_a   1.000
_cell.length_b   1.000
_cell.length_c   1.000
_cell.angle_alpha   90.00
_cell.angle_beta   90.00
_cell.angle_gamma   90.00
#
_symmetry.space_group_name_H-M   'P 1'
#
loop_
_entity.id
_entity.type
_entity.pdbx_description
1 polymer ?
#
loop_
_entity_poly.entity_id
_entity_poly.type
_entity_poly.pdbx_seq_one_letter_code
_entity_poly.pdbx_strand_id
1 'polypeptide(L)'
;MIIGQHPFYQKWKQTASTYWKKRRFFKIMSLLNLSPNQKMKILEVGCANGKDFIQFLGDTTFDIWAVDINFYEFEQKNVRFQIADAANLPFADQSFDLVVSIGLLEHIEPMEKLCSVIQEFERVGRHQASVVPSISTFLEPHTGQLFFPFRLHKKLFSKQIAYPLHLNYFTEHTWTKFEGFYGCNVAKIFYFPPFIKNTVIYK
;
A
#
# COMPACT_ATOMS: atom_id res chain seq x y z
N MET A 1 33.71 7.56 3.45
CA MET A 1 32.88 6.32 3.39
C MET A 1 31.45 6.74 3.66
N ILE A 2 30.57 6.63 2.66
CA ILE A 2 29.16 7.04 2.81
C ILE A 2 28.49 5.95 3.67
N ILE A 3 27.99 6.32 4.85
CA ILE A 3 27.35 5.40 5.82
C ILE A 3 26.30 4.52 5.14
N GLY A 4 25.62 5.02 4.12
CA GLY A 4 24.59 4.30 3.36
C GLY A 4 25.07 3.08 2.56
N GLN A 5 26.37 2.91 2.30
CA GLN A 5 26.91 1.78 1.54
C GLN A 5 27.53 0.68 2.41
N HIS A 6 27.58 0.89 3.73
CA HIS A 6 28.17 -0.11 4.63
C HIS A 6 27.32 -1.38 4.70
N PRO A 7 27.86 -2.61 4.52
CA PRO A 7 27.08 -3.85 4.49
C PRO A 7 26.22 -4.07 5.73
N PHE A 8 26.72 -3.71 6.90
CA PHE A 8 25.96 -3.78 8.16
C PHE A 8 24.72 -2.87 8.15
N TYR A 9 24.87 -1.64 7.65
CA TYR A 9 23.75 -0.69 7.53
C TYR A 9 22.70 -1.20 6.53
N GLN A 10 23.12 -1.74 5.40
CA GLN A 10 22.19 -2.33 4.41
C GLN A 10 21.44 -3.54 4.98
N LYS A 11 22.13 -4.43 5.66
CA LYS A 11 21.53 -5.59 6.34
C LYS A 11 20.54 -5.16 7.41
N TRP A 12 20.89 -4.19 8.25
CA TRP A 12 20.02 -3.65 9.28
C TRP A 12 18.77 -3.00 8.65
N LYS A 13 18.95 -2.16 7.62
CA LYS A 13 17.85 -1.52 6.88
C LYS A 13 16.89 -2.55 6.29
N GLN A 14 17.42 -3.61 5.67
CA GLN A 14 16.61 -4.69 5.11
C GLN A 14 15.84 -5.45 6.19
N THR A 15 16.47 -5.80 7.29
CA THR A 15 15.83 -6.51 8.41
C THR A 15 14.75 -5.67 9.06
N ALA A 16 15.02 -4.39 9.32
CA ALA A 16 14.03 -3.47 9.85
C ALA A 16 12.85 -3.29 8.90
N SER A 17 13.11 -3.13 7.60
CA SER A 17 12.06 -3.02 6.57
C SER A 17 11.17 -4.27 6.56
N THR A 18 11.74 -5.46 6.55
CA THR A 18 11.00 -6.73 6.56
C THR A 18 10.14 -6.87 7.84
N TYR A 19 10.69 -6.53 9.00
CA TYR A 19 9.94 -6.53 10.26
C TYR A 19 8.69 -5.65 10.18
N TRP A 20 8.83 -4.41 9.69
CA TRP A 20 7.71 -3.47 9.60
C TRP A 20 6.67 -3.89 8.54
N LYS A 21 7.10 -4.43 7.42
CA LYS A 21 6.22 -4.98 6.39
C LYS A 21 5.41 -6.17 6.93
N LYS A 22 6.07 -7.08 7.66
CA LYS A 22 5.41 -8.21 8.33
C LYS A 22 4.38 -7.74 9.36
N ARG A 23 4.71 -6.73 10.16
CA ARG A 23 3.77 -6.14 11.12
C ARG A 23 2.56 -5.50 10.43
N ARG A 24 2.76 -4.84 9.29
CA ARG A 24 1.68 -4.29 8.46
C ARG A 24 0.76 -5.40 7.97
N PHE A 25 1.32 -6.48 7.43
CA PHE A 25 0.57 -7.65 7.01
C PHE A 25 -0.37 -8.18 8.12
N PHE A 26 0.17 -8.50 9.28
CA PHE A 26 -0.65 -8.96 10.40
C PHE A 26 -1.69 -7.95 10.88
N LYS A 27 -1.37 -6.66 10.80
CA LYS A 27 -2.34 -5.62 11.15
C LYS A 27 -3.50 -5.58 10.17
N ILE A 28 -3.26 -5.70 8.86
CA ILE A 28 -4.32 -5.78 7.84
C ILE A 28 -5.20 -7.01 8.10
N MET A 29 -4.62 -8.19 8.27
CA MET A 29 -5.37 -9.42 8.56
C MET A 29 -6.21 -9.28 9.83
N SER A 30 -5.67 -8.70 10.88
CA SER A 30 -6.38 -8.45 12.15
C SER A 30 -7.52 -7.44 11.99
N LEU A 31 -7.34 -6.37 11.23
CA LEU A 31 -8.37 -5.35 11.01
C LEU A 31 -9.59 -5.90 10.25
N LEU A 32 -9.35 -6.86 9.38
CA LEU A 32 -10.38 -7.54 8.59
C LEU A 32 -10.92 -8.81 9.26
N ASN A 33 -10.45 -9.16 10.47
CA ASN A 33 -10.78 -10.40 11.16
C ASN A 33 -10.49 -11.66 10.31
N LEU A 34 -9.44 -11.61 9.47
CA LEU A 34 -9.04 -12.71 8.60
C LEU A 34 -7.97 -13.56 9.27
N SER A 35 -8.13 -14.89 9.14
CA SER A 35 -7.15 -15.85 9.65
C SER A 35 -6.19 -16.31 8.56
N PRO A 36 -4.86 -16.35 8.81
CA PRO A 36 -3.89 -16.94 7.89
C PRO A 36 -4.12 -18.43 7.58
N ASN A 37 -4.93 -19.12 8.40
CA ASN A 37 -5.25 -20.54 8.21
C ASN A 37 -6.51 -20.77 7.38
N GLN A 38 -7.19 -19.73 6.97
CA GLN A 38 -8.41 -19.80 6.16
C GLN A 38 -8.04 -19.84 4.68
N LYS A 39 -8.65 -20.76 3.91
CA LYS A 39 -8.47 -20.77 2.46
C LYS A 39 -9.11 -19.51 1.87
N MET A 40 -8.32 -18.71 1.16
CA MET A 40 -8.75 -17.43 0.59
C MET A 40 -8.14 -17.21 -0.78
N LYS A 41 -8.87 -16.49 -1.63
CA LYS A 41 -8.37 -15.95 -2.90
C LYS A 41 -8.01 -14.48 -2.71
N ILE A 42 -6.73 -14.16 -2.82
CA ILE A 42 -6.18 -12.83 -2.51
C ILE A 42 -5.59 -12.20 -3.78
N LEU A 43 -5.89 -10.93 -3.99
CA LEU A 43 -5.32 -10.10 -5.06
C LEU A 43 -4.49 -8.97 -4.46
N GLU A 44 -3.21 -8.86 -4.82
CA GLU A 44 -2.41 -7.66 -4.60
C GLU A 44 -2.36 -6.83 -5.89
N VAL A 45 -2.82 -5.57 -5.83
CA VAL A 45 -2.82 -4.63 -6.97
C VAL A 45 -1.73 -3.58 -6.78
N GLY A 46 -0.91 -3.36 -7.82
CA GLY A 46 0.31 -2.58 -7.73
C GLY A 46 1.39 -3.31 -6.93
N CYS A 47 1.51 -4.61 -7.19
CA CYS A 47 2.29 -5.54 -6.38
C CYS A 47 3.80 -5.39 -6.54
N ALA A 48 4.28 -4.71 -7.60
CA ALA A 48 5.70 -4.70 -7.96
C ALA A 48 6.29 -6.13 -7.88
N ASN A 49 7.34 -6.34 -7.10
CA ASN A 49 7.96 -7.64 -6.91
C ASN A 49 7.39 -8.47 -5.72
N GLY A 50 6.20 -8.14 -5.21
CA GLY A 50 5.51 -8.85 -4.14
C GLY A 50 6.14 -8.74 -2.73
N LYS A 51 7.12 -7.87 -2.55
CA LYS A 51 7.84 -7.73 -1.26
C LYS A 51 7.09 -6.93 -0.21
N ASP A 52 5.91 -6.43 -0.52
CA ASP A 52 5.13 -5.62 0.41
C ASP A 52 4.03 -6.38 1.15
N PHE A 53 3.43 -7.36 0.50
CA PHE A 53 2.37 -8.18 1.10
C PHE A 53 2.53 -9.67 0.77
N ILE A 54 2.60 -10.04 -0.51
CA ILE A 54 2.61 -11.43 -0.99
C ILE A 54 3.69 -12.27 -0.31
N GLN A 55 4.90 -11.74 -0.09
CA GLN A 55 5.99 -12.48 0.56
C GLN A 55 5.64 -13.03 1.96
N PHE A 56 4.62 -12.48 2.62
CA PHE A 56 4.21 -12.91 3.97
C PHE A 56 3.08 -13.93 3.96
N LEU A 57 2.50 -14.22 2.79
CA LEU A 57 1.49 -15.26 2.63
C LEU A 57 2.11 -16.67 2.73
N GLY A 58 3.41 -16.81 2.45
CA GLY A 58 4.17 -18.05 2.62
C GLY A 58 3.63 -19.22 1.80
N ASP A 59 3.94 -20.44 2.24
CA ASP A 59 3.41 -21.69 1.69
C ASP A 59 2.01 -21.98 2.25
N THR A 60 1.11 -21.02 2.10
CA THR A 60 -0.27 -21.11 2.60
C THR A 60 -1.18 -21.75 1.57
N THR A 61 -2.39 -22.11 2.02
CA THR A 61 -3.48 -22.59 1.15
C THR A 61 -4.16 -21.47 0.37
N PHE A 62 -3.59 -20.26 0.36
CA PHE A 62 -4.12 -19.12 -0.38
C PHE A 62 -3.96 -19.27 -1.89
N ASP A 63 -4.99 -18.90 -2.64
CA ASP A 63 -4.92 -18.67 -4.09
C ASP A 63 -4.48 -17.22 -4.32
N ILE A 64 -3.19 -17.01 -4.64
CA ILE A 64 -2.57 -15.70 -4.65
C ILE A 64 -2.46 -15.18 -6.07
N TRP A 65 -3.03 -14.00 -6.27
CA TRP A 65 -2.96 -13.26 -7.52
C TRP A 65 -2.25 -11.92 -7.30
N ALA A 66 -1.53 -11.50 -8.31
CA ALA A 66 -0.78 -10.26 -8.34
C ALA A 66 -0.99 -9.53 -9.67
N VAL A 67 -1.23 -8.24 -9.60
CA VAL A 67 -1.41 -7.37 -10.77
C VAL A 67 -0.49 -6.17 -10.66
N ASP A 68 0.16 -5.85 -11.75
CA ASP A 68 0.87 -4.59 -11.94
C ASP A 68 0.81 -4.18 -13.42
N ILE A 69 1.03 -2.90 -13.70
CA ILE A 69 1.11 -2.40 -15.08
C ILE A 69 2.42 -2.81 -15.76
N ASN A 70 3.45 -3.10 -14.98
CA ASN A 70 4.74 -3.59 -15.44
C ASN A 70 4.88 -5.07 -15.12
N PHE A 71 5.72 -5.76 -15.91
CA PHE A 71 6.08 -7.15 -15.63
C PHE A 71 7.09 -7.23 -14.48
N TYR A 72 6.83 -8.16 -13.55
CA TYR A 72 7.74 -8.49 -12.46
C TYR A 72 7.88 -10.00 -12.30
N GLU A 73 9.08 -10.46 -11.98
CA GLU A 73 9.33 -11.84 -11.57
C GLU A 73 9.13 -11.99 -10.06
N PHE A 74 8.51 -13.09 -9.67
CA PHE A 74 8.25 -13.42 -8.27
C PHE A 74 9.14 -14.57 -7.81
N GLU A 75 9.68 -14.46 -6.60
CA GLU A 75 10.39 -15.55 -5.93
C GLU A 75 9.41 -16.67 -5.49
N GLN A 76 8.16 -16.30 -5.20
CA GLN A 76 7.09 -17.21 -4.78
C GLN A 76 6.48 -17.92 -5.99
N LYS A 77 6.60 -19.27 -6.02
CA LYS A 77 6.12 -20.09 -7.14
C LYS A 77 4.59 -20.23 -7.22
N ASN A 78 3.88 -19.94 -6.12
CA ASN A 78 2.42 -20.08 -6.03
C ASN A 78 1.65 -18.79 -6.35
N VAL A 79 2.31 -17.77 -6.90
CA VAL A 79 1.69 -16.50 -7.29
C VAL A 79 1.32 -16.53 -8.76
N ARG A 80 0.07 -16.19 -9.06
CA ARG A 80 -0.41 -15.96 -10.43
C ARG A 80 -0.31 -14.48 -10.74
N PHE A 81 0.65 -14.13 -11.57
CA PHE A 81 0.87 -12.75 -11.98
C PHE A 81 0.17 -12.44 -13.30
N GLN A 82 -0.45 -11.25 -13.39
CA GLN A 82 -1.06 -10.74 -14.60
C GLN A 82 -0.74 -9.26 -14.79
N ILE A 83 -0.31 -8.88 -15.99
CA ILE A 83 -0.16 -7.47 -16.37
C ILE A 83 -1.56 -6.91 -16.63
N ALA A 84 -1.94 -5.86 -15.87
CA ALA A 84 -3.20 -5.16 -16.09
C ALA A 84 -3.16 -3.73 -15.48
N ASP A 85 -4.03 -2.87 -16.00
CA ASP A 85 -4.29 -1.55 -15.39
C ASP A 85 -5.23 -1.72 -14.20
N ALA A 86 -4.85 -1.16 -13.06
CA ALA A 86 -5.66 -1.17 -11.85
C ALA A 86 -7.04 -0.51 -12.02
N ALA A 87 -7.18 0.39 -13.01
CA ALA A 87 -8.45 1.04 -13.35
C ALA A 87 -9.39 0.18 -14.21
N ASN A 88 -8.94 -1.00 -14.66
CA ASN A 88 -9.72 -1.94 -15.47
C ASN A 88 -9.21 -3.36 -15.24
N LEU A 89 -9.56 -3.95 -14.11
CA LEU A 89 -9.08 -5.27 -13.71
C LEU A 89 -9.80 -6.37 -14.49
N PRO A 90 -9.08 -7.32 -15.11
CA PRO A 90 -9.66 -8.38 -15.94
C PRO A 90 -10.26 -9.54 -15.10
N PHE A 91 -11.00 -9.19 -14.05
CA PHE A 91 -11.60 -10.16 -13.13
C PHE A 91 -13.10 -9.90 -12.98
N ALA A 92 -13.85 -10.95 -12.68
CA ALA A 92 -15.27 -10.84 -12.40
C ALA A 92 -15.52 -10.17 -11.03
N ASP A 93 -16.73 -9.64 -10.86
CA ASP A 93 -17.17 -9.04 -9.61
C ASP A 93 -17.05 -10.04 -8.45
N GLN A 94 -16.62 -9.56 -7.29
CA GLN A 94 -16.51 -10.34 -6.07
C GLN A 94 -15.71 -11.65 -6.22
N SER A 95 -14.77 -11.69 -7.17
CA SER A 95 -13.99 -12.89 -7.47
C SER A 95 -12.82 -13.13 -6.51
N PHE A 96 -12.51 -12.15 -5.65
CA PHE A 96 -11.50 -12.25 -4.61
C PHE A 96 -12.10 -12.07 -3.21
N ASP A 97 -11.61 -12.85 -2.25
CA ASP A 97 -11.99 -12.66 -0.86
C ASP A 97 -11.34 -11.41 -0.26
N LEU A 98 -10.13 -11.07 -0.73
CA LEU A 98 -9.40 -9.88 -0.30
C LEU A 98 -8.66 -9.23 -1.46
N VAL A 99 -8.86 -7.94 -1.65
CA VAL A 99 -8.03 -7.08 -2.51
C VAL A 99 -7.14 -6.20 -1.63
N VAL A 100 -5.84 -6.23 -1.88
CA VAL A 100 -4.85 -5.42 -1.16
C VAL A 100 -4.11 -4.52 -2.12
N SER A 101 -3.88 -3.29 -1.71
CA SER A 101 -3.02 -2.34 -2.41
C SER A 101 -2.13 -1.60 -1.43
N ILE A 102 -0.82 -1.54 -1.69
CA ILE A 102 0.13 -0.94 -0.79
C ILE A 102 1.06 0.00 -1.56
N GLY A 103 0.94 1.31 -1.28
CA GLY A 103 1.80 2.28 -1.93
C GLY A 103 1.50 2.47 -3.41
N LEU A 104 0.24 2.32 -3.83
CA LEU A 104 -0.20 2.51 -5.20
C LEU A 104 -1.03 3.79 -5.37
N LEU A 105 -2.07 3.96 -4.56
CA LEU A 105 -3.10 4.99 -4.80
C LEU A 105 -2.56 6.42 -4.76
N GLU A 106 -1.49 6.65 -4.01
CA GLU A 106 -0.81 7.94 -3.97
C GLU A 106 -0.14 8.32 -5.29
N HIS A 107 0.12 7.34 -6.17
CA HIS A 107 0.78 7.54 -7.47
C HIS A 107 -0.20 7.61 -8.65
N ILE A 108 -1.48 7.40 -8.42
CA ILE A 108 -2.48 7.35 -9.51
C ILE A 108 -2.93 8.76 -9.89
N GLU A 109 -2.73 9.10 -11.15
CA GLU A 109 -3.23 10.32 -11.80
C GLU A 109 -3.86 9.98 -13.16
N PRO A 110 -4.81 10.76 -13.66
CA PRO A 110 -5.52 11.85 -12.99
C PRO A 110 -6.53 11.36 -11.94
N MET A 111 -7.25 12.27 -11.29
CA MET A 111 -8.22 11.97 -10.23
C MET A 111 -9.32 11.00 -10.68
N GLU A 112 -9.76 11.10 -11.92
CA GLU A 112 -10.77 10.23 -12.52
C GLU A 112 -10.26 8.78 -12.56
N LYS A 113 -8.98 8.58 -12.89
CA LYS A 113 -8.35 7.27 -12.87
C LYS A 113 -8.25 6.71 -11.45
N LEU A 114 -7.91 7.54 -10.47
CA LEU A 114 -7.90 7.13 -9.06
C LEU A 114 -9.29 6.65 -8.62
N CYS A 115 -10.36 7.36 -8.99
CA CYS A 115 -11.73 6.93 -8.71
C CYS A 115 -12.02 5.56 -9.34
N SER A 116 -11.66 5.36 -10.62
CA SER A 116 -11.85 4.08 -11.31
C SER A 116 -11.09 2.93 -10.62
N VAL A 117 -9.85 3.17 -10.18
CA VAL A 117 -9.05 2.17 -9.44
C VAL A 117 -9.75 1.76 -8.14
N ILE A 118 -10.26 2.72 -7.37
CA ILE A 118 -10.93 2.45 -6.10
C ILE A 118 -12.24 1.68 -6.31
N GLN A 119 -13.01 2.04 -7.37
CA GLN A 119 -14.23 1.32 -7.75
C GLN A 119 -13.92 -0.12 -8.19
N GLU A 120 -12.84 -0.34 -8.93
CA GLU A 120 -12.41 -1.69 -9.31
C GLU A 120 -12.06 -2.56 -8.10
N PHE A 121 -11.42 -1.98 -7.06
CA PHE A 121 -11.13 -2.73 -5.83
C PHE A 121 -12.42 -3.19 -5.13
N GLU A 122 -13.43 -2.31 -5.04
CA GLU A 122 -14.74 -2.67 -4.49
C GLU A 122 -15.48 -3.68 -5.37
N ARG A 123 -15.36 -3.55 -6.70
CA ARG A 123 -16.01 -4.46 -7.65
C ARG A 123 -15.49 -5.89 -7.56
N VAL A 124 -14.17 -6.07 -7.56
CA VAL A 124 -13.56 -7.40 -7.64
C VAL A 124 -13.36 -8.07 -6.28
N GLY A 125 -13.35 -7.30 -5.17
CA GLY A 125 -13.08 -7.81 -3.82
C GLY A 125 -14.28 -7.81 -2.89
N ARG A 126 -14.42 -8.86 -2.10
CA ARG A 126 -15.38 -8.92 -0.97
C ARG A 126 -14.90 -8.09 0.22
N HIS A 127 -13.59 -8.11 0.45
CA HIS A 127 -12.88 -7.25 1.39
C HIS A 127 -11.80 -6.49 0.65
N GLN A 128 -11.48 -5.30 1.14
CA GLN A 128 -10.40 -4.51 0.59
C GLN A 128 -9.55 -3.88 1.71
N ALA A 129 -8.25 -3.71 1.44
CA ALA A 129 -7.34 -2.98 2.30
C ALA A 129 -6.35 -2.19 1.47
N SER A 130 -6.45 -0.87 1.50
CA SER A 130 -5.53 0.05 0.83
C SER A 130 -4.64 0.75 1.84
N VAL A 131 -3.34 0.70 1.63
CA VAL A 131 -2.34 1.35 2.50
C VAL A 131 -1.72 2.50 1.74
N VAL A 132 -1.91 3.70 2.27
CA VAL A 132 -1.39 4.96 1.73
C VAL A 132 -0.56 5.71 2.77
N PRO A 133 0.39 6.57 2.36
CA PRO A 133 1.10 7.43 3.30
C PRO A 133 0.12 8.34 4.04
N SER A 134 0.30 8.46 5.36
CA SER A 134 -0.53 9.40 6.14
C SER A 134 -0.02 10.82 5.96
N ILE A 135 -0.94 11.77 5.73
CA ILE A 135 -0.62 13.20 5.69
C ILE A 135 0.01 13.70 7.02
N SER A 136 -0.17 12.97 8.10
CA SER A 136 0.42 13.27 9.40
C SER A 136 1.73 12.53 9.68
N THR A 137 2.35 11.90 8.65
CA THR A 137 3.67 11.29 8.82
C THR A 137 4.73 12.36 9.08
N PHE A 138 5.67 12.08 9.99
CA PHE A 138 6.77 13.00 10.27
C PHE A 138 7.92 12.84 9.27
N LEU A 139 8.20 11.62 8.85
CA LEU A 139 9.19 11.30 7.83
C LEU A 139 8.46 10.73 6.61
N GLU A 140 8.62 11.38 5.47
CA GLU A 140 8.05 10.92 4.21
C GLU A 140 8.97 9.83 3.60
N PRO A 141 8.46 8.59 3.43
CA PRO A 141 9.32 7.46 3.08
C PRO A 141 9.86 7.48 1.65
N HIS A 142 9.21 8.18 0.71
CA HIS A 142 9.64 8.25 -0.69
C HIS A 142 10.79 9.24 -0.88
N THR A 143 10.74 10.38 -0.19
CA THR A 143 11.73 11.46 -0.34
C THR A 143 12.74 11.52 0.79
N GLY A 144 12.45 10.85 1.91
CA GLY A 144 13.26 10.93 3.13
C GLY A 144 13.18 12.30 3.82
N GLN A 145 12.22 13.13 3.44
CA GLN A 145 12.07 14.48 4.00
C GLN A 145 11.28 14.46 5.31
N LEU A 146 11.64 15.34 6.22
CA LEU A 146 10.90 15.56 7.45
C LEU A 146 9.62 16.33 7.15
N PHE A 147 8.48 15.70 7.37
CA PHE A 147 7.17 16.33 7.29
C PHE A 147 6.86 16.99 8.63
N PHE A 148 7.12 18.28 8.72
CA PHE A 148 6.33 19.13 9.62
C PHE A 148 4.90 19.21 9.05
N PRO A 149 3.87 19.54 9.89
CA PRO A 149 2.49 19.59 9.39
C PRO A 149 2.46 20.22 8.00
N PHE A 150 1.97 19.52 7.02
CA PHE A 150 2.06 19.84 5.58
C PHE A 150 1.77 21.33 5.25
N ARG A 151 0.84 21.95 6.00
CA ARG A 151 0.52 23.38 5.88
C ARG A 151 1.68 24.32 6.25
N LEU A 152 2.44 23.97 7.28
CA LEU A 152 3.56 24.79 7.76
C LEU A 152 4.77 24.61 6.84
N HIS A 153 5.00 23.38 6.41
CA HIS A 153 6.09 23.05 5.48
C HIS A 153 5.90 23.72 4.12
N LYS A 154 4.68 23.69 3.55
CA LYS A 154 4.35 24.41 2.31
C LYS A 154 4.56 25.91 2.44
N LYS A 155 4.26 26.50 3.60
CA LYS A 155 4.44 27.94 3.85
C LYS A 155 5.91 28.35 4.02
N LEU A 156 6.73 27.48 4.64
CA LEU A 156 8.13 27.79 4.97
C LEU A 156 9.12 27.42 3.85
N PHE A 157 8.82 26.40 3.05
CA PHE A 157 9.76 25.80 2.09
C PHE A 157 9.25 25.77 0.64
N SER A 158 8.19 26.49 0.32
CA SER A 158 7.52 26.48 -1.00
C SER A 158 8.43 26.86 -2.18
N LYS A 159 9.60 27.45 -1.94
CA LYS A 159 10.53 27.87 -2.99
C LYS A 159 11.75 26.96 -3.22
N GLN A 160 12.00 25.98 -2.34
CA GLN A 160 13.25 25.19 -2.37
C GLN A 160 13.08 23.68 -2.47
N ILE A 161 11.88 23.16 -2.33
CA ILE A 161 11.63 21.74 -2.36
C ILE A 161 10.69 21.44 -3.52
N ALA A 162 11.26 20.82 -4.58
CA ALA A 162 10.45 20.10 -5.53
C ALA A 162 9.77 18.95 -4.76
N TYR A 163 8.59 19.22 -4.20
CA TYR A 163 7.69 18.13 -3.83
C TYR A 163 7.52 17.28 -5.10
N PRO A 164 7.52 15.97 -4.99
CA PRO A 164 6.94 15.17 -6.05
C PRO A 164 5.47 15.64 -6.16
N LEU A 165 5.23 16.56 -7.11
CA LEU A 165 3.95 17.24 -7.34
C LEU A 165 2.81 16.27 -7.74
N HIS A 166 3.11 14.97 -7.76
CA HIS A 166 2.30 13.89 -8.34
C HIS A 166 1.90 12.82 -7.33
N LEU A 167 1.87 13.11 -6.02
CA LEU A 167 1.40 12.15 -5.03
C LEU A 167 0.11 12.62 -4.38
N ASN A 168 -0.88 11.71 -4.33
CA ASN A 168 -2.17 11.94 -3.69
C ASN A 168 -2.05 11.85 -2.17
N TYR A 169 -1.80 12.98 -1.51
CA TYR A 169 -1.82 13.07 -0.05
C TYR A 169 -3.15 13.62 0.43
N PHE A 170 -4.07 12.75 0.76
CA PHE A 170 -5.37 13.15 1.31
C PHE A 170 -5.45 12.87 2.82
N THR A 171 -6.35 13.61 3.48
CA THR A 171 -6.75 13.29 4.84
C THR A 171 -7.53 11.96 4.87
N GLU A 172 -7.59 11.32 6.02
CA GLU A 172 -8.38 10.09 6.21
C GLU A 172 -9.85 10.31 5.82
N HIS A 173 -10.40 11.46 6.21
CA HIS A 173 -11.76 11.85 5.85
C HIS A 173 -11.95 12.07 4.34
N THR A 174 -10.93 12.54 3.62
CA THR A 174 -10.99 12.70 2.16
C THR A 174 -10.98 11.35 1.47
N TRP A 175 -10.12 10.44 1.92
CA TRP A 175 -10.07 9.08 1.37
C TRP A 175 -11.42 8.35 1.47
N THR A 176 -12.12 8.46 2.61
CA THR A 176 -13.42 7.78 2.80
C THR A 176 -14.57 8.40 2.02
N LYS A 177 -14.34 9.50 1.31
CA LYS A 177 -15.37 10.12 0.41
C LYS A 177 -15.35 9.56 -1.01
N PHE A 178 -14.32 8.83 -1.41
CA PHE A 178 -14.34 8.14 -2.69
C PHE A 178 -15.42 7.05 -2.70
N GLU A 179 -16.16 6.93 -3.80
CA GLU A 179 -17.34 6.06 -3.89
C GLU A 179 -17.02 4.60 -3.48
N GLY A 180 -15.97 3.99 -4.03
CA GLY A 180 -15.57 2.63 -3.67
C GLY A 180 -14.99 2.47 -2.25
N PHE A 181 -14.84 3.58 -1.50
CA PHE A 181 -14.46 3.57 -0.09
C PHE A 181 -15.60 3.96 0.86
N TYR A 182 -16.82 4.11 0.36
CA TYR A 182 -17.96 4.35 1.24
C TYR A 182 -18.16 3.20 2.23
N GLY A 183 -18.32 3.57 3.51
CA GLY A 183 -18.45 2.61 4.60
C GLY A 183 -17.16 1.91 4.99
N CYS A 184 -16.00 2.27 4.41
CA CYS A 184 -14.71 1.77 4.84
C CYS A 184 -14.32 2.34 6.20
N ASN A 185 -13.66 1.51 6.99
CA ASN A 185 -12.99 1.92 8.22
C ASN A 185 -11.58 2.46 7.92
N VAL A 186 -11.05 3.22 8.85
CA VAL A 186 -9.70 3.78 8.74
C VAL A 186 -8.89 3.44 9.99
N ALA A 187 -7.68 2.94 9.79
CA ALA A 187 -6.72 2.69 10.87
C ALA A 187 -5.35 3.29 10.54
N LYS A 188 -4.54 3.52 11.57
CA LYS A 188 -3.15 3.97 11.42
C LYS A 188 -2.20 2.83 11.75
N ILE A 189 -1.17 2.71 10.94
CA ILE A 189 -0.02 1.87 11.23
C ILE A 189 1.20 2.77 11.42
N PHE A 190 1.89 2.58 12.54
CA PHE A 190 3.11 3.30 12.85
C PHE A 190 4.33 2.42 12.53
N TYR A 191 5.25 3.00 11.77
CA TYR A 191 6.57 2.44 11.53
C TYR A 191 7.59 3.31 12.22
N PHE A 192 8.57 2.68 12.87
CA PHE A 192 9.60 3.42 13.59
C PHE A 192 8.99 4.56 14.40
N PRO A 193 8.29 4.24 15.52
CA PRO A 193 7.53 5.25 16.27
C PRO A 193 8.43 6.42 16.69
N PRO A 194 7.95 7.65 16.55
CA PRO A 194 6.64 8.07 16.03
C PRO A 194 6.66 8.59 14.57
N PHE A 195 7.74 8.30 13.80
CA PHE A 195 8.14 9.13 12.66
C PHE A 195 7.43 8.78 11.34
N ILE A 196 7.15 7.52 11.07
CA ILE A 196 6.48 7.10 9.84
C ILE A 196 5.10 6.56 10.16
N LYS A 197 4.08 7.12 9.49
CA LYS A 197 2.69 6.71 9.63
C LYS A 197 2.10 6.40 8.28
N ASN A 198 1.37 5.29 8.20
CA ASN A 198 0.51 5.01 7.06
C ASN A 198 -0.95 4.94 7.52
N THR A 199 -1.84 5.29 6.61
CA THR A 199 -3.28 5.13 6.73
C THR A 199 -3.68 3.85 6.04
N VAL A 200 -4.48 3.01 6.70
CA VAL A 200 -5.11 1.83 6.12
C VAL A 200 -6.60 2.11 5.99
N ILE A 201 -7.12 1.99 4.79
CA ILE A 201 -8.54 2.09 4.46
C ILE A 201 -8.99 0.66 4.18
N TYR A 202 -10.02 0.17 4.90
CA TYR A 202 -10.42 -1.25 4.83
C TYR A 202 -11.92 -1.45 5.05
N LYS A 203 -12.45 -2.51 4.42
CA LYS A 203 -13.85 -2.92 4.50
C LYS A 203 -13.97 -4.45 4.46
#